data_560a56e31585b4284fb8d7394f6d30d3
#
_entry.id   560a56e31585b4284fb8d7394f6d30d3
#
_cell.length_a   1.000
_cell.length_b   1.000
_cell.length_c   1.000
_cell.angle_alpha   90.00
_cell.angle_beta   90.00
_cell.angle_gamma   90.00
#
_symmetry.space_group_name_H-M   'P 1'
#
loop_
_entity.id
_entity.type
_entity.pdbx_description
1 polymer ?
#
loop_
_entity_poly.entity_id
_entity_poly.type
_entity_poly.pdbx_seq_one_letter_code
_entity_poly.pdbx_strand_id
1 'polypeptide(L)'
;GNLPKSGGWLNTVKVVFGFIELGLAFKFLSMADLVMDWHLLERETFIAVWIAIFGGLALYLFGKITLPHDSPLTHISVGRLLLGLLTLTFTIYLIPGLWGAPLNIISGFPPPMSYSESPEGVGFKNTAVATVATGSLPEHAQYGPHNIIAFHNYDEGLAYAKKVNK
;
A
#
# COMPACT_ATOMS: atom_id res chain seq x y z
N GLY A 1 -36.39 5.10 -32.20
CA GLY A 1 -35.16 5.35 -31.48
C GLY A 1 -34.97 4.38 -30.33
N ASN A 2 -34.19 3.32 -30.56
CA ASN A 2 -33.79 2.43 -29.47
C ASN A 2 -32.74 3.14 -28.61
N LEU A 3 -33.21 3.83 -27.58
CA LEU A 3 -32.32 4.19 -26.50
C LEU A 3 -31.85 2.87 -25.87
N PRO A 4 -30.52 2.63 -25.77
CA PRO A 4 -30.04 1.46 -25.07
C PRO A 4 -30.61 1.51 -23.66
N LYS A 5 -31.11 0.37 -23.19
CA LYS A 5 -31.56 0.26 -21.80
C LYS A 5 -30.39 0.61 -20.87
N SER A 6 -30.38 1.85 -20.44
CA SER A 6 -29.29 2.43 -19.63
C SER A 6 -29.18 1.83 -18.24
N GLY A 7 -30.16 1.02 -17.81
CA GLY A 7 -30.25 0.52 -16.47
C GLY A 7 -29.08 -0.35 -16.01
N GLY A 8 -28.64 -1.29 -16.87
CA GLY A 8 -27.55 -2.21 -16.48
C GLY A 8 -26.19 -1.55 -16.41
N TRP A 9 -25.87 -0.66 -17.34
CA TRP A 9 -24.62 0.09 -17.34
C TRP A 9 -24.54 1.06 -16.15
N LEU A 10 -25.63 1.78 -15.89
CA LEU A 10 -25.69 2.72 -14.79
C LEU A 10 -25.52 2.01 -13.44
N ASN A 11 -26.11 0.82 -13.27
CA ASN A 11 -25.92 0.02 -12.06
C ASN A 11 -24.46 -0.41 -11.90
N THR A 12 -23.80 -0.83 -12.98
CA THR A 12 -22.36 -1.16 -12.94
C THR A 12 -21.52 0.03 -12.49
N VAL A 13 -21.79 1.22 -13.01
CA VAL A 13 -21.08 2.46 -12.59
C VAL A 13 -21.30 2.73 -11.10
N LYS A 14 -22.52 2.61 -10.61
CA LYS A 14 -22.83 2.79 -9.18
C LYS A 14 -22.06 1.80 -8.31
N VAL A 15 -21.99 0.56 -8.70
CA VAL A 15 -21.26 -0.48 -7.96
C VAL A 15 -19.77 -0.21 -7.95
N VAL A 16 -19.18 0.18 -9.09
CA VAL A 16 -17.76 0.55 -9.16
C VAL A 16 -17.44 1.71 -8.21
N PHE A 17 -18.25 2.76 -8.24
CA PHE A 17 -18.10 3.87 -7.30
C PHE A 17 -18.25 3.44 -5.84
N GLY A 18 -19.19 2.56 -5.55
CA GLY A 18 -19.37 2.01 -4.21
C GLY A 18 -18.11 1.28 -3.69
N PHE A 19 -17.45 0.50 -4.53
CA PHE A 19 -16.17 -0.13 -4.17
C PHE A 19 -15.06 0.88 -3.96
N ILE A 20 -14.97 1.93 -4.79
CA ILE A 20 -14.00 3.01 -4.63
C ILE A 20 -14.27 3.78 -3.34
N GLU A 21 -15.52 4.12 -3.06
CA GLU A 21 -15.91 4.79 -1.81
C GLU A 21 -15.56 3.95 -0.59
N LEU A 22 -15.78 2.65 -0.64
CA LEU A 22 -15.41 1.72 0.42
C LEU A 22 -13.89 1.73 0.67
N GLY A 23 -13.09 1.70 -0.39
CA GLY A 23 -11.64 1.82 -0.31
C GLY A 23 -11.20 3.14 0.35
N LEU A 24 -11.81 4.24 -0.05
CA LEU A 24 -11.54 5.56 0.54
C LEU A 24 -12.01 5.65 2.00
N ALA A 25 -13.13 5.03 2.35
CA ALA A 25 -13.60 4.97 3.73
C ALA A 25 -12.56 4.28 4.64
N PHE A 26 -11.97 3.18 4.19
CA PHE A 26 -10.87 2.53 4.92
C PHE A 26 -9.61 3.38 4.97
N LYS A 27 -9.33 4.20 3.92
CA LYS A 27 -8.24 5.18 3.98
C LYS A 27 -8.46 6.18 5.11
N PHE A 28 -9.64 6.76 5.24
CA PHE A 28 -9.95 7.69 6.31
C PHE A 28 -9.92 7.02 7.70
N LEU A 29 -10.45 5.81 7.78
CA LEU A 29 -10.38 5.01 9.01
C LEU A 29 -8.93 4.71 9.42
N SER A 30 -8.08 4.40 8.46
CA SER A 30 -6.64 4.20 8.68
C SER A 30 -5.96 5.47 9.19
N MET A 31 -6.33 6.63 8.67
CA MET A 31 -5.80 7.91 9.18
C MET A 31 -6.23 8.17 10.63
N ALA A 32 -7.47 7.87 10.97
CA ALA A 32 -7.96 7.98 12.34
C ALA A 32 -7.23 7.02 13.28
N ASP A 33 -7.04 5.78 12.84
CA ASP A 33 -6.30 4.75 13.57
C ASP A 33 -4.85 5.17 13.83
N LEU A 34 -4.19 5.75 12.83
CA LEU A 34 -2.82 6.26 12.94
C LEU A 34 -2.72 7.41 13.95
N VAL A 35 -3.71 8.33 13.96
CA VAL A 35 -3.74 9.46 14.89
C VAL A 35 -4.01 9.01 16.31
N MET A 36 -4.87 8.00 16.49
CA MET A 36 -5.23 7.48 17.80
C MET A 36 -4.29 6.41 18.32
N ASP A 37 -3.37 5.93 17.48
CA ASP A 37 -2.37 4.91 17.79
C ASP A 37 -2.98 3.59 18.29
N TRP A 38 -4.10 3.20 17.70
CA TRP A 38 -4.82 1.99 18.09
C TRP A 38 -4.21 0.70 17.55
N HIS A 39 -3.39 0.78 16.50
CA HIS A 39 -2.80 -0.36 15.81
C HIS A 39 -3.81 -1.41 15.29
N LEU A 40 -5.01 -0.98 14.94
CA LEU A 40 -6.05 -1.85 14.36
C LEU A 40 -5.91 -1.99 12.86
N LEU A 41 -5.55 -0.90 12.17
CA LEU A 41 -5.33 -0.83 10.73
C LEU A 41 -3.87 -0.51 10.43
N GLU A 42 -3.00 -1.41 10.78
CA GLU A 42 -1.60 -1.33 10.38
C GLU A 42 -1.46 -1.47 8.86
N ARG A 43 -0.27 -1.18 8.35
CA ARG A 43 -0.03 -1.14 6.90
C ARG A 43 -0.46 -2.43 6.20
N GLU A 44 -0.09 -3.58 6.74
CA GLU A 44 -0.41 -4.89 6.16
C GLU A 44 -1.92 -5.15 6.17
N THR A 45 -2.59 -4.85 7.26
CA THR A 45 -4.05 -5.01 7.39
C THR A 45 -4.77 -4.09 6.40
N PHE A 46 -4.35 -2.84 6.28
CA PHE A 46 -4.90 -1.89 5.32
C PHE A 46 -4.75 -2.39 3.88
N ILE A 47 -3.57 -2.86 3.51
CA ILE A 47 -3.29 -3.39 2.17
C ILE A 47 -4.10 -4.67 1.92
N ALA A 48 -4.23 -5.55 2.90
CA ALA A 48 -5.06 -6.76 2.79
C ALA A 48 -6.53 -6.43 2.54
N VAL A 49 -7.08 -5.44 3.25
CA VAL A 49 -8.45 -4.96 3.04
C VAL A 49 -8.61 -4.37 1.64
N TRP A 50 -7.66 -3.58 1.17
CA TRP A 50 -7.70 -3.01 -0.18
C TRP A 50 -7.58 -4.09 -1.25
N ILE A 51 -6.77 -5.11 -1.07
CA ILE A 51 -6.70 -6.27 -1.96
C ILE A 51 -8.06 -6.96 -2.05
N ALA A 52 -8.73 -7.17 -0.92
CA ALA A 52 -10.06 -7.78 -0.88
C ALA A 52 -11.10 -6.92 -1.60
N ILE A 53 -11.10 -5.61 -1.38
CA ILE A 53 -12.03 -4.67 -2.01
C ILE A 53 -11.82 -4.63 -3.53
N PHE A 54 -10.61 -4.38 -3.99
CA PHE A 54 -10.32 -4.26 -5.42
C PHE A 54 -10.31 -5.61 -6.14
N GLY A 55 -9.94 -6.69 -5.45
CA GLY A 55 -10.10 -8.05 -5.95
C GLY A 55 -11.57 -8.43 -6.14
N GLY A 56 -12.41 -8.07 -5.18
CA GLY A 56 -13.86 -8.22 -5.28
C GLY A 56 -14.46 -7.42 -6.44
N LEU A 57 -14.00 -6.18 -6.63
CA LEU A 57 -14.39 -5.35 -7.77
C LEU A 57 -13.97 -5.98 -9.10
N ALA A 58 -12.76 -6.52 -9.20
CA ALA A 58 -12.31 -7.22 -10.41
C ALA A 58 -13.18 -8.44 -10.72
N LEU A 59 -13.51 -9.25 -9.72
CA LEU A 59 -14.42 -10.38 -9.88
C LEU A 59 -15.83 -9.96 -10.31
N TYR A 60 -16.33 -8.85 -9.77
CA TYR A 60 -17.60 -8.27 -10.18
C TYR A 60 -17.57 -7.84 -11.66
N LEU A 61 -16.52 -7.16 -12.08
CA LEU A 61 -16.36 -6.69 -13.46
C LEU A 61 -16.21 -7.85 -14.45
N PHE A 62 -15.59 -8.95 -14.06
CA PHE A 62 -15.50 -10.17 -14.86
C PHE A 62 -16.79 -11.01 -14.85
N GLY A 63 -17.82 -10.57 -14.14
CA GLY A 63 -19.12 -11.26 -14.09
C GLY A 63 -19.14 -12.49 -13.19
N LYS A 64 -18.15 -12.67 -12.31
CA LYS A 64 -18.11 -13.78 -11.36
C LYS A 64 -18.95 -13.53 -10.11
N ILE A 65 -19.22 -12.28 -9.81
CA ILE A 65 -20.11 -11.84 -8.72
C ILE A 65 -21.24 -11.04 -9.36
N THR A 66 -22.46 -11.36 -8.97
CA THR A 66 -23.66 -10.61 -9.38
C THR A 66 -24.31 -10.04 -8.12
N LEU A 67 -24.74 -8.79 -8.21
CA LEU A 67 -25.42 -8.09 -7.13
C LEU A 67 -26.90 -7.90 -7.47
N PRO A 68 -27.77 -7.68 -6.49
CA PRO A 68 -29.16 -7.33 -6.74
C PRO A 68 -29.25 -6.14 -7.71
N HIS A 69 -30.20 -6.19 -8.64
CA HIS A 69 -30.39 -5.22 -9.72
C HIS A 69 -29.39 -5.27 -10.87
N ASP A 70 -28.43 -6.21 -10.86
CA ASP A 70 -27.58 -6.43 -12.02
C ASP A 70 -28.35 -7.11 -13.16
N SER A 71 -28.05 -6.68 -14.38
CA SER A 71 -28.55 -7.38 -15.58
C SER A 71 -27.77 -8.67 -15.81
N PRO A 72 -28.41 -9.76 -16.27
CA PRO A 72 -27.68 -10.97 -16.62
C PRO A 72 -26.60 -10.68 -17.65
N LEU A 73 -25.38 -11.11 -17.38
CA LEU A 73 -24.28 -11.01 -18.32
C LEU A 73 -24.15 -12.29 -19.13
N THR A 74 -24.48 -12.22 -20.39
CA THR A 74 -24.23 -13.32 -21.35
C THR A 74 -22.82 -13.26 -21.90
N HIS A 75 -22.28 -12.05 -22.03
CA HIS A 75 -20.89 -11.78 -22.45
C HIS A 75 -20.42 -10.44 -21.85
N ILE A 76 -19.12 -10.31 -21.75
CA ILE A 76 -18.49 -9.14 -21.16
C ILE A 76 -18.16 -8.14 -22.28
N SER A 77 -18.57 -6.88 -22.11
CA SER A 77 -18.17 -5.81 -23.02
C SER A 77 -16.68 -5.51 -22.95
N VAL A 78 -16.10 -4.98 -24.02
CA VAL A 78 -14.69 -4.61 -24.07
C VAL A 78 -14.33 -3.60 -22.98
N GLY A 79 -15.17 -2.59 -22.77
CA GLY A 79 -14.93 -1.59 -21.72
C GLY A 79 -14.93 -2.20 -20.32
N ARG A 80 -15.85 -3.10 -20.04
CA ARG A 80 -15.92 -3.82 -18.77
C ARG A 80 -14.73 -4.74 -18.57
N LEU A 81 -14.27 -5.43 -19.61
CA LEU A 81 -13.07 -6.27 -19.59
C LEU A 81 -11.81 -5.43 -19.30
N LEU A 82 -11.64 -4.31 -20.01
CA LEU A 82 -10.48 -3.43 -19.79
C LEU A 82 -10.46 -2.84 -18.38
N LEU A 83 -11.59 -2.43 -17.87
CA LEU A 83 -11.71 -1.93 -16.50
C LEU A 83 -11.41 -3.03 -15.47
N GLY A 84 -11.89 -4.24 -15.72
CA GLY A 84 -11.60 -5.42 -14.90
C GLY A 84 -10.11 -5.76 -14.89
N LEU A 85 -9.45 -5.73 -16.04
CA LEU A 85 -8.00 -5.96 -16.16
C LEU A 85 -7.20 -4.87 -15.45
N LEU A 86 -7.60 -3.61 -15.57
CA LEU A 86 -6.98 -2.50 -14.84
C LEU A 86 -7.09 -2.69 -13.33
N THR A 87 -8.27 -3.05 -12.85
CA THR A 87 -8.53 -3.31 -11.43
C THR A 87 -7.74 -4.51 -10.92
N LEU A 88 -7.68 -5.58 -11.72
CA LEU A 88 -6.90 -6.77 -11.39
C LEU A 88 -5.40 -6.46 -11.33
N THR A 89 -4.89 -5.68 -12.28
CA THR A 89 -3.49 -5.23 -12.28
C THR A 89 -3.17 -4.43 -11.03
N PHE A 90 -4.05 -3.53 -10.64
CA PHE A 90 -3.90 -2.76 -9.40
C PHE A 90 -3.91 -3.66 -8.16
N THR A 91 -4.80 -4.63 -8.12
CA THR A 91 -4.89 -5.62 -7.02
C THR A 91 -3.60 -6.43 -6.90
N ILE A 92 -3.07 -6.92 -8.02
CA ILE A 92 -1.79 -7.66 -8.05
C ILE A 92 -0.64 -6.77 -7.61
N TYR A 93 -0.65 -5.49 -8.01
CA TYR A 93 0.35 -4.51 -7.59
C TYR A 93 0.37 -4.30 -6.05
N LEU A 94 -0.78 -4.43 -5.39
CA LEU A 94 -0.88 -4.30 -3.93
C LEU A 94 -0.29 -5.50 -3.17
N ILE A 95 -0.28 -6.69 -3.77
CA ILE A 95 0.10 -7.94 -3.08
C ILE A 95 1.51 -7.87 -2.47
N PRO A 96 2.57 -7.40 -3.16
CA PRO A 96 3.90 -7.26 -2.57
C PRO A 96 3.93 -6.35 -1.34
N GLY A 97 2.99 -5.43 -1.21
CA GLY A 97 2.87 -4.55 -0.05
C GLY A 97 2.62 -5.29 1.26
N LEU A 98 2.06 -6.51 1.22
CA LEU A 98 1.91 -7.39 2.39
C LEU A 98 3.25 -7.84 2.97
N TRP A 99 4.30 -7.82 2.17
CA TRP A 99 5.67 -8.19 2.53
C TRP A 99 6.62 -6.99 2.62
N GLY A 100 6.08 -5.79 2.74
CA GLY A 100 6.86 -4.59 2.97
C GLY A 100 7.34 -3.84 1.73
N ALA A 101 6.78 -4.13 0.54
CA ALA A 101 7.06 -3.33 -0.66
C ALA A 101 6.59 -1.88 -0.47
N PRO A 102 7.35 -0.88 -0.94
CA PRO A 102 7.03 0.53 -0.68
C PRO A 102 5.81 1.05 -1.42
N LEU A 103 5.30 0.36 -2.46
CA LEU A 103 4.14 0.75 -3.26
C LEU A 103 4.18 2.23 -3.68
N ASN A 104 5.22 2.63 -4.36
CA ASN A 104 5.54 4.04 -4.65
C ASN A 104 4.42 4.81 -5.36
N ILE A 105 3.66 4.15 -6.24
CA ILE A 105 2.58 4.80 -7.00
C ILE A 105 1.45 5.25 -6.07
N ILE A 106 1.19 4.50 -5.00
CA ILE A 106 0.10 4.76 -4.06
C ILE A 106 0.61 5.04 -2.65
N SER A 107 1.85 5.48 -2.50
CA SER A 107 2.51 5.65 -1.20
C SER A 107 1.77 6.54 -0.21
N GLY A 108 0.90 7.42 -0.69
CA GLY A 108 0.07 8.29 0.16
C GLY A 108 -1.21 7.66 0.69
N PHE A 109 -1.58 6.46 0.23
CA PHE A 109 -2.82 5.80 0.65
C PHE A 109 -2.64 4.84 1.84
N PRO A 110 -1.70 3.87 1.81
CA PRO A 110 -1.48 3.02 2.96
C PRO A 110 -0.78 3.79 4.10
N PRO A 111 -0.90 3.32 5.35
CA PRO A 111 -0.12 3.86 6.46
C PRO A 111 1.39 3.79 6.18
N PRO A 112 2.20 4.64 6.83
CA PRO A 112 3.65 4.60 6.65
C PRO A 112 4.27 3.29 7.12
N MET A 113 5.47 2.98 6.62
CA MET A 113 6.18 1.75 6.97
C MET A 113 6.47 1.62 8.46
N SER A 114 6.57 2.74 9.16
CA SER A 114 6.73 2.75 10.63
C SER A 114 5.49 2.25 11.38
N TYR A 115 4.32 2.28 10.73
CA TYR A 115 3.04 1.81 11.27
C TYR A 115 2.70 0.45 10.66
N SER A 116 3.55 -0.53 10.90
CA SER A 116 3.52 -1.86 10.31
C SER A 116 3.77 -2.91 11.40
N GLU A 117 3.09 -4.06 11.32
CA GLU A 117 3.39 -5.23 12.16
C GLU A 117 4.82 -5.73 11.94
N SER A 118 5.32 -5.53 10.71
CA SER A 118 6.66 -5.93 10.32
C SER A 118 7.39 -4.73 9.69
N PRO A 119 7.85 -3.75 10.49
CA PRO A 119 8.47 -2.54 9.96
C PRO A 119 9.71 -2.83 9.10
N GLU A 120 10.28 -3.99 9.29
CA GLU A 120 11.46 -4.44 8.55
C GLU A 120 11.10 -5.22 7.29
N GLY A 121 9.84 -5.53 7.08
CA GLY A 121 9.36 -6.34 5.96
C GLY A 121 9.73 -7.82 6.06
N VAL A 122 9.15 -8.64 5.19
CA VAL A 122 9.52 -10.04 5.01
C VAL A 122 10.34 -10.14 3.73
N GLY A 123 11.58 -10.57 3.84
CA GLY A 123 12.48 -10.75 2.70
C GLY A 123 13.91 -10.36 3.03
N PHE A 124 14.81 -10.68 2.13
CA PHE A 124 16.17 -10.21 2.26
C PHE A 124 16.17 -8.69 2.16
N LYS A 125 16.29 -8.00 3.29
CA LYS A 125 16.91 -6.71 3.23
C LYS A 125 18.24 -6.94 2.53
N ASN A 126 18.44 -6.31 1.39
CA ASN A 126 19.76 -5.88 1.05
C ASN A 126 20.12 -4.85 2.14
N THR A 127 20.39 -5.32 3.32
CA THR A 127 21.43 -4.73 4.10
C THR A 127 22.65 -4.88 3.20
N ALA A 128 22.87 -3.93 2.32
CA ALA A 128 24.20 -3.45 2.23
C ALA A 128 24.51 -3.02 3.67
N VAL A 129 24.66 -4.00 4.54
CA VAL A 129 25.52 -3.87 5.67
C VAL A 129 26.83 -3.55 4.98
N ALA A 130 27.12 -2.26 4.84
CA ALA A 130 28.47 -1.93 5.19
C ALA A 130 28.68 -2.75 6.45
N THR A 131 29.40 -3.83 6.35
CA THR A 131 30.06 -4.46 7.45
C THR A 131 30.95 -3.36 8.01
N VAL A 132 30.27 -2.42 8.65
CA VAL A 132 30.93 -1.59 9.63
C VAL A 132 31.31 -2.63 10.66
N ALA A 133 32.59 -2.91 10.64
CA ALA A 133 33.25 -3.74 11.60
C ALA A 133 32.46 -3.69 12.92
N THR A 134 32.31 -4.83 13.52
CA THR A 134 31.86 -5.11 14.88
C THR A 134 32.55 -4.19 15.89
N GLY A 135 32.35 -2.89 15.73
CA GLY A 135 32.73 -1.85 16.67
C GLY A 135 31.46 -1.26 17.25
N SER A 136 31.33 -1.30 18.54
CA SER A 136 30.30 -0.54 19.25
C SER A 136 30.22 0.87 18.66
N LEU A 137 28.98 1.32 18.39
CA LEU A 137 28.73 2.72 18.01
C LEU A 137 29.43 3.64 19.05
N PRO A 138 30.09 4.69 18.59
CA PRO A 138 30.61 5.69 19.50
C PRO A 138 29.52 6.21 20.43
N GLU A 139 29.88 6.50 21.65
CA GLU A 139 28.97 7.09 22.62
C GLU A 139 28.33 8.35 22.02
N HIS A 140 27.00 8.48 22.14
CA HIS A 140 26.18 9.55 21.54
C HIS A 140 25.98 9.53 20.03
N ALA A 141 26.35 8.47 19.31
CA ALA A 141 26.01 8.28 17.90
C ALA A 141 24.73 7.45 17.76
N GLN A 142 23.91 7.78 16.78
CA GLN A 142 22.71 7.04 16.42
C GLN A 142 22.71 6.74 14.92
N TYR A 143 22.01 5.67 14.53
CA TYR A 143 21.76 5.42 13.12
C TYR A 143 20.69 6.39 12.60
N GLY A 144 21.05 7.20 11.63
CA GLY A 144 20.14 8.04 10.89
C GLY A 144 19.46 7.30 9.75
N PRO A 145 18.71 8.00 8.89
CA PRO A 145 18.13 7.44 7.68
C PRO A 145 19.18 6.72 6.85
N HIS A 146 18.78 5.62 6.21
CA HIS A 146 19.68 4.78 5.38
C HIS A 146 20.88 4.17 6.13
N ASN A 147 20.77 3.96 7.45
CA ASN A 147 21.84 3.40 8.28
C ASN A 147 23.14 4.23 8.31
N ILE A 148 23.04 5.52 8.05
CA ILE A 148 24.16 6.45 8.18
C ILE A 148 24.34 6.78 9.67
N ILE A 149 25.58 6.73 10.15
CA ILE A 149 25.88 7.13 11.53
C ILE A 149 25.70 8.63 11.66
N ALA A 150 24.82 9.04 12.57
CA ALA A 150 24.53 10.45 12.86
C ALA A 150 24.94 10.79 14.30
N PHE A 151 25.46 11.97 14.47
CA PHE A 151 25.82 12.52 15.77
C PHE A 151 24.91 13.69 16.12
N HIS A 152 24.48 13.79 17.37
CA HIS A 152 23.67 14.91 17.83
C HIS A 152 24.50 16.20 18.02
N ASN A 153 25.80 16.07 18.21
CA ASN A 153 26.70 17.18 18.38
C ASN A 153 27.67 17.28 17.21
N TYR A 154 27.75 18.46 16.59
CA TYR A 154 28.63 18.73 15.46
C TYR A 154 30.09 18.47 15.75
N ASP A 155 30.56 18.90 16.95
CA ASP A 155 31.97 18.77 17.35
C ASP A 155 32.40 17.31 17.50
N GLU A 156 31.53 16.46 18.05
CA GLU A 156 31.75 15.02 18.18
C GLU A 156 31.79 14.33 16.81
N GLY A 157 30.84 14.70 15.92
CA GLY A 157 30.79 14.18 14.54
C GLY A 157 32.04 14.59 13.76
N LEU A 158 32.49 15.81 13.91
CA LEU A 158 33.70 16.31 13.26
C LEU A 158 34.96 15.61 13.76
N ALA A 159 35.07 15.41 15.07
CA ALA A 159 36.19 14.69 15.70
C ALA A 159 36.24 13.24 15.20
N TYR A 160 35.10 12.57 15.15
CA TYR A 160 34.98 11.22 14.60
C TYR A 160 35.36 11.17 13.12
N ALA A 161 34.87 12.10 12.31
CA ALA A 161 35.20 12.19 10.88
C ALA A 161 36.71 12.38 10.65
N LYS A 162 37.37 13.21 11.46
CA LYS A 162 38.81 13.41 11.39
C LYS A 162 39.58 12.15 11.80
N LYS A 163 39.05 11.39 12.76
CA LYS A 163 39.71 10.17 13.26
C LYS A 163 39.60 9.02 12.24
N VAL A 164 38.48 8.94 11.48
CA VAL A 164 38.20 7.86 10.53
C VAL A 164 38.62 8.21 9.12
N ASN A 165 38.63 9.50 8.79
CA ASN A 165 38.98 9.98 7.45
C ASN A 165 40.50 10.17 7.39
N LYS A 166 41.08 9.28 6.67
CA LYS A 166 42.49 9.42 6.29
C LYS A 166 42.60 10.12 4.95
#